data_e69a8936603c49a9caac8ab61b3f6fa1
#
_entry.id   e69a8936603c49a9caac8ab61b3f6fa1
#
_cell.length_a   1.000
_cell.length_b   1.000
_cell.length_c   1.000
_cell.angle_alpha   90.00
_cell.angle_beta   90.00
_cell.angle_gamma   90.00
#
_symmetry.space_group_name_H-M   'P 1'
#
loop_
_entity.id
_entity.type
_entity.pdbx_description
1 polymer ?
#
loop_
_entity_poly.entity_id
_entity_poly.type
_entity_poly.pdbx_seq_one_letter_code
_entity_poly.pdbx_strand_id
1 'polypeptide(L)'
;MEKLEKLNPLFYPKAVAVFGATDTPFKYGNLYMQAIIHRGYPKEHLYPINPNEKQAFGIKAYPRVQDVPEPIDLAIFTIPKKLVKQSLRDCVEAKVKFVSMFTSGFSESTSEREEGKKLEEELLEIIAQSNTRIVGPNGMGVYSFDGKISYPFMYHPPEDGPVSFISQSGGLTVELASMADFWCDIRFNKIVSFGNAINLESTDYLEYFAEDPKIKVINMYIEGVKNGPRFFKALKEAVKIKPVIVWKGGRTEAGSRATLSHTGSLAGSNKIWEVALKQAGAVQVYSMEELCDVTMAFLRIPPPKGLNTAILGAGGGRSVVSTDELESAGLIAPSFSPEIKEELSKIVPDVGTGISNPIDCSYFVYYDLDMYTKLIQLMDRDPKIDIILLQHEVMWGDRNEHLFKVIKEAREQTEKSFVVVLLPSAGPRKYTPELEAERLKILKQYLNEGILIYTSMHRASNAIYKMVKYYKFLELQEKPEEEVFAYSKLHKK
;
A
#
# COMPACT_ATOMS: atom_id res chain seq x y z
N MET A 1 -9.77 7.97 20.05
CA MET A 1 -9.99 9.43 19.96
C MET A 1 -8.79 10.24 20.46
N GLU A 2 -8.25 10.00 21.65
CA GLU A 2 -7.09 10.78 22.18
C GLU A 2 -5.82 10.69 21.29
N LYS A 3 -5.57 9.55 20.64
CA LYS A 3 -4.42 9.37 19.74
C LYS A 3 -4.59 10.13 18.42
N LEU A 4 -5.83 10.17 17.88
CA LEU A 4 -6.16 10.97 16.69
C LEU A 4 -5.95 12.46 16.96
N GLU A 5 -6.44 12.96 18.09
CA GLU A 5 -6.31 14.37 18.44
C GLU A 5 -4.85 14.82 18.53
N LYS A 6 -3.96 13.95 19.04
CA LYS A 6 -2.53 14.26 19.20
C LYS A 6 -1.78 14.41 17.87
N LEU A 7 -2.10 13.60 16.83
CA LEU A 7 -1.42 13.62 15.53
C LEU A 7 -2.20 14.34 14.42
N ASN A 8 -3.47 14.70 14.64
CA ASN A 8 -4.25 15.44 13.65
C ASN A 8 -3.55 16.70 13.11
N PRO A 9 -2.90 17.54 13.95
CA PRO A 9 -2.23 18.74 13.42
C PRO A 9 -1.03 18.43 12.51
N LEU A 10 -0.49 17.21 12.53
CA LEU A 10 0.54 16.77 11.59
C LEU A 10 -0.01 16.56 10.18
N PHE A 11 -1.22 15.96 10.09
CA PHE A 11 -1.85 15.62 8.82
C PHE A 11 -2.86 16.67 8.33
N TYR A 12 -3.36 17.51 9.24
CA TYR A 12 -4.31 18.60 8.97
C TYR A 12 -3.83 19.91 9.63
N PRO A 13 -2.61 20.39 9.28
CA PRO A 13 -2.08 21.61 9.91
C PRO A 13 -2.90 22.84 9.50
N LYS A 14 -3.18 23.72 10.46
CA LYS A 14 -3.81 25.01 10.22
C LYS A 14 -2.85 26.00 9.61
N ALA A 15 -1.58 25.96 10.05
CA ALA A 15 -0.51 26.78 9.52
C ALA A 15 0.77 25.97 9.34
N VAL A 16 1.47 26.21 8.24
CA VAL A 16 2.70 25.51 7.83
C VAL A 16 3.84 26.51 7.63
N ALA A 17 5.01 26.22 8.20
CA ALA A 17 6.24 26.98 7.99
C ALA A 17 7.24 26.12 7.20
N VAL A 18 7.84 26.67 6.12
CA VAL A 18 8.88 25.99 5.34
C VAL A 18 10.20 26.70 5.52
N PHE A 19 11.11 26.08 6.28
CA PHE A 19 12.46 26.58 6.53
C PHE A 19 13.38 26.34 5.33
N GLY A 20 14.05 27.39 4.85
CA GLY A 20 14.85 27.36 3.64
C GLY A 20 14.04 27.58 2.35
N ALA A 21 12.80 28.06 2.46
CA ALA A 21 11.96 28.42 1.34
C ALA A 21 12.63 29.48 0.46
N THR A 22 12.57 29.32 -0.86
CA THR A 22 13.19 30.23 -1.85
C THR A 22 12.55 30.04 -3.22
N ASP A 23 12.67 31.07 -4.07
CA ASP A 23 12.29 30.99 -5.48
C ASP A 23 13.36 30.34 -6.36
N THR A 24 14.57 30.10 -5.83
CA THR A 24 15.67 29.47 -6.58
C THR A 24 15.29 28.04 -7.00
N PRO A 25 15.22 27.75 -8.32
CA PRO A 25 14.86 26.41 -8.81
C PRO A 25 15.80 25.32 -8.29
N PHE A 26 15.25 24.10 -8.17
CA PHE A 26 15.97 22.88 -7.74
C PHE A 26 16.51 22.91 -6.29
N LYS A 27 16.29 23.95 -5.52
CA LYS A 27 16.52 23.91 -4.06
C LYS A 27 15.35 23.17 -3.39
N TYR A 28 15.64 22.38 -2.37
CA TYR A 28 14.57 21.62 -1.69
C TYR A 28 13.49 22.53 -1.10
N GLY A 29 13.85 23.70 -0.56
CA GLY A 29 12.85 24.67 -0.09
C GLY A 29 11.92 25.16 -1.20
N ASN A 30 12.44 25.31 -2.46
CA ASN A 30 11.61 25.60 -3.62
C ASN A 30 10.67 24.44 -3.94
N LEU A 31 11.19 23.22 -4.00
CA LEU A 31 10.41 22.01 -4.35
C LEU A 31 9.30 21.73 -3.32
N TYR A 32 9.55 21.91 -2.03
CA TYR A 32 8.52 21.76 -1.00
C TYR A 32 7.42 22.82 -1.10
N MET A 33 7.82 24.08 -1.31
CA MET A 33 6.85 25.17 -1.55
C MET A 33 5.96 24.86 -2.76
N GLN A 34 6.56 24.41 -3.88
CA GLN A 34 5.82 24.02 -5.08
C GLN A 34 4.84 22.88 -4.80
N ALA A 35 5.28 21.82 -4.12
CA ALA A 35 4.45 20.65 -3.83
C ALA A 35 3.23 21.01 -2.97
N ILE A 36 3.42 21.82 -1.94
CA ILE A 36 2.35 22.27 -1.03
C ILE A 36 1.36 23.21 -1.76
N ILE A 37 1.87 24.18 -2.51
CA ILE A 37 1.04 25.12 -3.29
C ILE A 37 0.28 24.38 -4.39
N HIS A 38 0.94 23.46 -5.10
CA HIS A 38 0.31 22.64 -6.15
C HIS A 38 -0.81 21.76 -5.59
N ARG A 39 -0.65 21.25 -4.35
CA ARG A 39 -1.69 20.49 -3.65
C ARG A 39 -2.89 21.35 -3.24
N GLY A 40 -2.78 22.68 -3.34
CA GLY A 40 -3.85 23.64 -3.04
C GLY A 40 -3.93 24.02 -1.56
N TYR A 41 -2.81 23.96 -0.82
CA TYR A 41 -2.78 24.50 0.54
C TYR A 41 -2.98 26.02 0.53
N PRO A 42 -3.78 26.61 1.47
CA PRO A 42 -4.02 28.03 1.51
C PRO A 42 -2.75 28.85 1.71
N LYS A 43 -2.46 29.78 0.79
CA LYS A 43 -1.22 30.57 0.81
C LYS A 43 -1.15 31.52 2.03
N GLU A 44 -2.28 31.95 2.53
CA GLU A 44 -2.41 32.80 3.72
C GLU A 44 -1.96 32.12 5.02
N HIS A 45 -1.89 30.78 5.04
CA HIS A 45 -1.42 29.96 6.17
C HIS A 45 -0.09 29.24 5.87
N LEU A 46 0.58 29.60 4.76
CA LEU A 46 1.88 29.05 4.36
C LEU A 46 2.97 30.09 4.54
N TYR A 47 3.93 29.82 5.42
CA TYR A 47 4.95 30.76 5.86
C TYR A 47 6.37 30.34 5.41
N PRO A 48 6.94 31.01 4.39
CA PRO A 48 8.37 30.89 4.07
C PRO A 48 9.24 31.40 5.23
N ILE A 49 10.16 30.58 5.73
CA ILE A 49 11.16 30.98 6.74
C ILE A 49 12.54 31.00 6.09
N ASN A 50 13.07 32.18 5.84
CA ASN A 50 14.39 32.36 5.27
C ASN A 50 14.92 33.79 5.56
N PRO A 51 16.03 33.95 6.31
CA PRO A 51 16.56 35.29 6.65
C PRO A 51 17.13 36.05 5.44
N ASN A 52 17.37 35.34 4.32
CA ASN A 52 17.98 35.93 3.12
C ASN A 52 16.95 36.29 2.04
N GLU A 53 15.68 35.96 2.25
CA GLU A 53 14.60 36.20 1.28
C GLU A 53 13.55 37.16 1.86
N LYS A 54 13.02 38.04 1.01
CA LYS A 54 11.88 38.89 1.39
C LYS A 54 10.55 38.21 1.11
N GLN A 55 10.52 37.35 0.13
CA GLN A 55 9.36 36.57 -0.30
C GLN A 55 9.80 35.28 -1.01
N ALA A 56 8.88 34.30 -1.07
CA ALA A 56 8.99 33.12 -1.91
C ALA A 56 7.60 32.78 -2.47
N PHE A 57 7.49 32.52 -3.76
CA PHE A 57 6.21 32.27 -4.46
C PHE A 57 5.14 33.36 -4.29
N GLY A 58 5.61 34.63 -4.15
CA GLY A 58 4.75 35.78 -3.88
C GLY A 58 4.18 35.82 -2.45
N ILE A 59 4.66 34.95 -1.55
CA ILE A 59 4.32 34.92 -0.13
C ILE A 59 5.44 35.60 0.66
N LYS A 60 5.10 36.48 1.59
CA LYS A 60 6.08 37.15 2.48
C LYS A 60 6.93 36.11 3.23
N ALA A 61 8.25 36.25 3.18
CA ALA A 61 9.16 35.44 4.00
C ALA A 61 9.46 36.12 5.34
N TYR A 62 9.69 35.28 6.34
CA TYR A 62 10.03 35.72 7.69
C TYR A 62 11.44 35.24 8.03
N PRO A 63 12.26 36.08 8.69
CA PRO A 63 13.61 35.69 9.12
C PRO A 63 13.60 34.54 10.13
N ARG A 64 12.61 34.51 11.01
CA ARG A 64 12.46 33.53 12.10
C ARG A 64 11.00 33.11 12.22
N VAL A 65 10.76 31.92 12.74
CA VAL A 65 9.40 31.39 12.94
C VAL A 65 8.63 32.15 14.03
N GLN A 66 9.32 32.79 15.01
CA GLN A 66 8.72 33.64 16.02
C GLN A 66 8.09 34.91 15.43
N ASP A 67 8.52 35.34 14.25
CA ASP A 67 8.01 36.56 13.60
C ASP A 67 6.71 36.30 12.83
N VAL A 68 6.26 35.03 12.73
CA VAL A 68 5.03 34.61 12.06
C VAL A 68 3.80 35.02 12.88
N PRO A 69 2.74 35.58 12.25
CA PRO A 69 1.62 36.17 12.98
C PRO A 69 0.63 35.16 13.59
N GLU A 70 0.77 33.85 13.33
CA GLU A 70 -0.11 32.80 13.87
C GLU A 70 0.68 31.57 14.37
N PRO A 71 0.08 30.76 15.25
CA PRO A 71 0.70 29.54 15.74
C PRO A 71 0.91 28.51 14.61
N ILE A 72 2.12 27.95 14.50
CA ILE A 72 2.49 26.97 13.51
C ILE A 72 2.21 25.54 14.01
N ASP A 73 1.44 24.78 13.24
CA ASP A 73 1.22 23.36 13.52
C ASP A 73 2.34 22.49 12.98
N LEU A 74 2.82 22.77 11.74
CA LEU A 74 3.85 21.98 11.06
C LEU A 74 4.98 22.89 10.52
N ALA A 75 6.20 22.66 10.96
CA ALA A 75 7.40 23.22 10.37
C ALA A 75 8.11 22.14 9.50
N ILE A 76 8.53 22.51 8.30
CA ILE A 76 9.25 21.62 7.38
C ILE A 76 10.67 22.15 7.21
N PHE A 77 11.67 21.35 7.59
CA PHE A 77 13.08 21.73 7.52
C PHE A 77 13.72 21.22 6.24
N THR A 78 14.07 22.15 5.35
CA THR A 78 14.84 21.91 4.12
C THR A 78 16.18 22.64 4.17
N ILE A 79 16.71 22.87 5.35
CA ILE A 79 17.91 23.64 5.68
C ILE A 79 19.13 22.73 5.88
N PRO A 80 20.36 23.25 5.72
CA PRO A 80 21.59 22.52 6.03
C PRO A 80 21.64 22.03 7.49
N LYS A 81 22.25 20.84 7.72
CA LYS A 81 22.42 20.18 9.04
C LYS A 81 22.87 21.14 10.15
N LYS A 82 23.85 22.02 9.86
CA LYS A 82 24.39 22.98 10.82
C LYS A 82 23.38 23.99 11.38
N LEU A 83 22.28 24.23 10.69
CA LEU A 83 21.24 25.18 11.11
C LEU A 83 20.10 24.51 11.89
N VAL A 84 19.97 23.16 11.83
CA VAL A 84 18.84 22.42 12.39
C VAL A 84 18.67 22.64 13.89
N LYS A 85 19.76 22.60 14.65
CA LYS A 85 19.74 22.73 16.11
C LYS A 85 19.16 24.09 16.56
N GLN A 86 19.59 25.19 15.94
CA GLN A 86 19.07 26.52 16.29
C GLN A 86 17.62 26.67 15.81
N SER A 87 17.30 26.24 14.59
CA SER A 87 15.93 26.31 14.06
C SER A 87 14.95 25.49 14.89
N LEU A 88 15.39 24.33 15.46
CA LEU A 88 14.55 23.55 16.36
C LEU A 88 14.29 24.28 17.70
N ARG A 89 15.29 24.97 18.26
CA ARG A 89 15.10 25.82 19.47
C ARG A 89 14.09 26.93 19.18
N ASP A 90 14.21 27.58 18.02
CA ASP A 90 13.27 28.62 17.59
C ASP A 90 11.84 28.07 17.46
N CYS A 91 11.67 26.84 16.93
CA CYS A 91 10.38 26.15 16.86
C CYS A 91 9.80 25.83 18.25
N VAL A 92 10.64 25.35 19.18
CA VAL A 92 10.21 25.08 20.58
C VAL A 92 9.77 26.35 21.28
N GLU A 93 10.51 27.44 21.15
CA GLU A 93 10.15 28.77 21.69
C GLU A 93 8.83 29.28 21.10
N ALA A 94 8.63 29.11 19.78
CA ALA A 94 7.39 29.47 19.10
C ALA A 94 6.24 28.46 19.30
N LYS A 95 6.45 27.40 20.10
CA LYS A 95 5.48 26.32 20.39
C LYS A 95 4.95 25.60 19.14
N VAL A 96 5.80 25.43 18.13
CA VAL A 96 5.48 24.64 16.95
C VAL A 96 5.17 23.20 17.37
N LYS A 97 4.06 22.63 16.88
CA LYS A 97 3.62 21.28 17.30
C LYS A 97 4.46 20.18 16.69
N PHE A 98 4.71 20.26 15.38
CA PHE A 98 5.46 19.24 14.63
C PHE A 98 6.57 19.87 13.79
N VAL A 99 7.72 19.20 13.77
CA VAL A 99 8.85 19.55 12.91
C VAL A 99 9.16 18.32 12.02
N SER A 100 8.93 18.45 10.73
CA SER A 100 9.30 17.45 9.72
C SER A 100 10.68 17.79 9.15
N MET A 101 11.66 16.91 9.33
CA MET A 101 13.05 17.14 8.95
C MET A 101 13.41 16.33 7.71
N PHE A 102 13.43 16.99 6.54
CA PHE A 102 13.98 16.42 5.32
C PHE A 102 15.51 16.32 5.37
N THR A 103 16.14 17.25 6.12
CA THR A 103 17.59 17.32 6.27
C THR A 103 18.20 15.98 6.64
N SER A 104 19.26 15.58 5.95
CA SER A 104 20.05 14.35 6.15
C SER A 104 21.46 14.66 6.68
N GLY A 105 22.28 13.61 6.92
CA GLY A 105 23.63 13.69 7.45
C GLY A 105 23.69 13.50 8.97
N PHE A 106 22.77 12.72 9.53
CA PHE A 106 22.72 12.31 10.93
C PHE A 106 23.30 10.89 11.12
N SER A 107 22.67 10.05 11.94
CA SER A 107 23.16 8.69 12.23
C SER A 107 23.21 7.75 11.01
N GLU A 108 22.56 8.08 9.93
CA GLU A 108 22.62 7.36 8.66
C GLU A 108 23.90 7.65 7.87
N SER A 109 24.62 8.74 8.16
CA SER A 109 25.89 9.06 7.50
C SER A 109 26.95 8.02 7.84
N THR A 110 27.59 7.44 6.82
CA THR A 110 28.66 6.44 7.04
C THR A 110 29.96 7.06 7.53
N SER A 111 30.28 8.28 7.11
CA SER A 111 31.50 9.00 7.48
C SER A 111 31.42 9.76 8.81
N GLU A 112 30.22 10.18 9.20
CA GLU A 112 29.98 11.05 10.37
C GLU A 112 28.97 10.43 11.35
N ARG A 113 28.85 9.10 11.39
CA ARG A 113 27.78 8.41 12.15
C ARG A 113 27.73 8.79 13.62
N GLU A 114 28.86 8.79 14.33
CA GLU A 114 28.88 9.08 15.77
C GLU A 114 28.54 10.55 16.04
N GLU A 115 29.01 11.47 15.21
CA GLU A 115 28.65 12.88 15.30
C GLU A 115 27.15 13.07 14.98
N GLY A 116 26.63 12.34 13.98
CA GLY A 116 25.20 12.32 13.66
C GLY A 116 24.33 11.85 14.80
N LYS A 117 24.70 10.75 15.49
CA LYS A 117 24.00 10.25 16.68
C LYS A 117 24.00 11.28 17.82
N LYS A 118 25.16 11.88 18.10
CA LYS A 118 25.26 12.92 19.13
C LYS A 118 24.34 14.09 18.81
N LEU A 119 24.27 14.50 17.55
CA LEU A 119 23.35 15.57 17.14
C LEU A 119 21.88 15.15 17.31
N GLU A 120 21.50 13.89 16.96
CA GLU A 120 20.16 13.37 17.22
C GLU A 120 19.80 13.39 18.71
N GLU A 121 20.72 13.02 19.61
CA GLU A 121 20.53 13.11 21.05
C GLU A 121 20.32 14.56 21.51
N GLU A 122 21.14 15.50 21.03
CA GLU A 122 20.98 16.93 21.32
C GLU A 122 19.63 17.50 20.82
N LEU A 123 19.10 17.01 19.67
CA LEU A 123 17.78 17.40 19.19
C LEU A 123 16.67 16.87 20.11
N LEU A 124 16.81 15.66 20.64
CA LEU A 124 15.87 15.10 21.61
C LEU A 124 15.90 15.88 22.95
N GLU A 125 17.07 16.29 23.41
CA GLU A 125 17.21 17.14 24.60
C GLU A 125 16.49 18.51 24.44
N ILE A 126 16.58 19.11 23.25
CA ILE A 126 15.90 20.40 22.97
C ILE A 126 14.38 20.27 23.11
N ILE A 127 13.79 19.16 22.67
CA ILE A 127 12.34 18.96 22.72
C ILE A 127 11.85 18.32 24.02
N ALA A 128 12.74 17.82 24.88
CA ALA A 128 12.39 16.98 26.05
C ALA A 128 11.34 17.61 27.01
N GLN A 129 11.35 18.92 27.15
CA GLN A 129 10.41 19.65 28.01
C GLN A 129 9.38 20.48 27.22
N SER A 130 9.15 20.12 25.95
CA SER A 130 8.21 20.78 25.06
C SER A 130 7.14 19.83 24.55
N ASN A 131 6.10 20.36 23.92
CA ASN A 131 5.11 19.59 23.20
C ASN A 131 5.47 19.41 21.72
N THR A 132 6.62 19.93 21.28
CA THR A 132 7.10 19.78 19.90
C THR A 132 7.51 18.34 19.64
N ARG A 133 7.08 17.79 18.51
CA ARG A 133 7.39 16.42 18.08
C ARG A 133 8.13 16.46 16.73
N ILE A 134 9.00 15.48 16.51
CA ILE A 134 9.85 15.41 15.31
C ILE A 134 9.44 14.21 14.44
N VAL A 135 9.26 14.45 13.14
CA VAL A 135 9.19 13.47 12.06
C VAL A 135 10.53 13.47 11.34
N GLY A 136 11.24 12.37 11.31
CA GLY A 136 12.59 12.31 10.71
C GLY A 136 13.71 12.20 11.75
N PRO A 137 14.91 12.75 11.46
CA PRO A 137 15.37 13.37 10.21
C PRO A 137 15.49 12.40 9.04
N ASN A 138 16.00 12.88 7.89
CA ASN A 138 16.23 12.06 6.69
C ASN A 138 14.94 11.41 6.15
N GLY A 139 13.80 12.08 6.23
CA GLY A 139 12.50 11.62 5.72
C GLY A 139 11.83 12.66 4.84
N MET A 140 10.98 12.21 3.89
CA MET A 140 10.20 13.12 3.05
C MET A 140 9.14 13.88 3.84
N GLY A 141 8.78 13.39 5.04
CA GLY A 141 7.72 13.98 5.86
C GLY A 141 6.36 13.38 5.55
N VAL A 142 5.32 14.22 5.54
CA VAL A 142 3.94 13.77 5.43
C VAL A 142 3.27 14.22 4.14
N TYR A 143 2.40 13.35 3.63
CA TYR A 143 1.39 13.65 2.62
C TYR A 143 0.02 13.47 3.26
N SER A 144 -0.88 14.39 3.01
CA SER A 144 -2.28 14.30 3.41
C SER A 144 -3.16 14.88 2.30
N PHE A 145 -4.06 14.06 1.79
CA PHE A 145 -4.97 14.49 0.74
C PHE A 145 -5.83 15.66 1.20
N ASP A 146 -6.58 15.48 2.28
CA ASP A 146 -7.50 16.49 2.81
C ASP A 146 -6.79 17.66 3.49
N GLY A 147 -5.66 17.38 4.16
CA GLY A 147 -4.82 18.43 4.76
C GLY A 147 -4.05 19.23 3.74
N LYS A 148 -4.12 18.86 2.47
CA LYS A 148 -3.45 19.52 1.35
C LYS A 148 -1.93 19.65 1.53
N ILE A 149 -1.32 18.74 2.31
CA ILE A 149 0.12 18.67 2.53
C ILE A 149 0.74 17.67 1.57
N SER A 150 1.89 18.05 1.01
CA SER A 150 2.66 17.21 0.11
C SER A 150 4.16 17.49 0.22
N TYR A 151 4.94 16.60 -0.35
CA TYR A 151 6.39 16.71 -0.47
C TYR A 151 6.82 16.59 -1.96
N PRO A 152 8.07 16.96 -2.31
CA PRO A 152 8.56 16.90 -3.68
C PRO A 152 8.41 15.53 -4.34
N PHE A 153 8.25 15.54 -5.66
CA PHE A 153 8.16 14.34 -6.52
C PHE A 153 6.93 13.48 -6.31
N MET A 154 6.02 13.87 -5.41
CA MET A 154 4.77 13.17 -5.21
C MET A 154 3.81 13.43 -6.37
N TYR A 155 3.23 12.36 -6.93
CA TYR A 155 2.09 12.48 -7.81
C TYR A 155 0.86 12.94 -6.99
N HIS A 156 0.10 13.86 -7.56
CA HIS A 156 -1.10 14.39 -6.89
C HIS A 156 -2.36 13.85 -7.59
N PRO A 157 -2.95 12.75 -7.11
CA PRO A 157 -4.19 12.24 -7.67
C PRO A 157 -5.33 13.26 -7.49
N PRO A 158 -6.29 13.31 -8.42
CA PRO A 158 -7.43 14.22 -8.33
C PRO A 158 -8.41 13.85 -7.22
N GLU A 159 -8.41 12.59 -6.80
CA GLU A 159 -9.33 12.02 -5.83
C GLU A 159 -8.59 11.40 -4.64
N ASP A 160 -9.28 11.34 -3.52
CA ASP A 160 -8.82 10.68 -2.30
C ASP A 160 -8.83 9.15 -2.43
N GLY A 161 -8.16 8.48 -1.50
CA GLY A 161 -8.13 7.02 -1.41
C GLY A 161 -8.16 6.52 0.04
N PRO A 162 -8.51 5.26 0.25
CA PRO A 162 -8.69 4.70 1.59
C PRO A 162 -7.43 4.02 2.14
N VAL A 163 -6.26 4.33 1.59
CA VAL A 163 -5.00 3.67 1.97
C VAL A 163 -4.06 4.64 2.68
N SER A 164 -3.36 4.16 3.71
CA SER A 164 -2.23 4.86 4.29
C SER A 164 -0.92 4.13 4.03
N PHE A 165 0.20 4.87 4.03
CA PHE A 165 1.53 4.28 3.91
C PHE A 165 2.49 4.84 4.97
N ILE A 166 3.10 3.94 5.73
CA ILE A 166 4.10 4.24 6.76
C ILE A 166 5.45 3.74 6.24
N SER A 167 6.41 4.63 5.97
CA SER A 167 7.66 4.26 5.33
C SER A 167 8.89 4.84 6.01
N GLN A 168 9.90 4.01 6.24
CA GLN A 168 11.23 4.48 6.64
C GLN A 168 12.05 5.03 5.47
N SER A 169 11.71 4.65 4.22
CA SER A 169 12.43 5.09 3.02
C SER A 169 11.74 6.25 2.32
N GLY A 170 12.47 7.32 2.04
CA GLY A 170 11.98 8.45 1.25
C GLY A 170 11.77 8.09 -0.22
N GLY A 171 12.75 7.45 -0.86
CA GLY A 171 12.69 7.07 -2.28
C GLY A 171 11.55 6.08 -2.56
N LEU A 172 11.48 4.98 -1.80
CA LEU A 172 10.41 3.98 -1.94
C LEU A 172 9.00 4.58 -1.70
N THR A 173 8.91 5.64 -0.89
CA THR A 173 7.62 6.30 -0.64
C THR A 173 7.08 6.96 -1.91
N VAL A 174 7.92 7.68 -2.64
CA VAL A 174 7.55 8.33 -3.91
C VAL A 174 7.28 7.30 -5.00
N GLU A 175 8.16 6.30 -5.11
CA GLU A 175 8.06 5.23 -6.11
C GLU A 175 6.78 4.42 -5.94
N LEU A 176 6.50 3.94 -4.71
CA LEU A 176 5.29 3.19 -4.41
C LEU A 176 4.02 4.00 -4.68
N ALA A 177 3.98 5.26 -4.24
CA ALA A 177 2.80 6.08 -4.44
C ALA A 177 2.47 6.27 -5.91
N SER A 178 3.49 6.50 -6.75
CA SER A 178 3.32 6.65 -8.20
C SER A 178 2.92 5.33 -8.87
N MET A 179 3.58 4.22 -8.51
CA MET A 179 3.30 2.91 -9.08
C MET A 179 1.90 2.41 -8.70
N ALA A 180 1.52 2.59 -7.44
CA ALA A 180 0.23 2.15 -6.92
C ALA A 180 -0.95 2.85 -7.61
N ASP A 181 -0.86 4.16 -7.83
CA ASP A 181 -1.90 4.89 -8.58
C ASP A 181 -1.91 4.50 -10.06
N PHE A 182 -0.74 4.51 -10.70
CA PHE A 182 -0.63 4.31 -12.15
C PHE A 182 -1.03 2.90 -12.61
N TRP A 183 -0.57 1.86 -11.88
CA TRP A 183 -0.77 0.46 -12.28
C TRP A 183 -1.94 -0.24 -11.60
N CYS A 184 -2.32 0.21 -10.39
CA CYS A 184 -3.21 -0.54 -9.53
C CYS A 184 -4.45 0.26 -9.12
N ASP A 185 -4.55 1.53 -9.53
CA ASP A 185 -5.61 2.46 -9.10
C ASP A 185 -5.77 2.44 -7.56
N ILE A 186 -4.62 2.45 -6.87
CA ILE A 186 -4.56 2.58 -5.41
C ILE A 186 -4.17 4.01 -5.07
N ARG A 187 -5.06 4.72 -4.38
CA ARG A 187 -4.85 6.09 -3.95
C ARG A 187 -4.66 6.16 -2.45
N PHE A 188 -3.74 7.04 -2.04
CA PHE A 188 -3.43 7.22 -0.62
C PHE A 188 -4.13 8.44 -0.05
N ASN A 189 -4.76 8.27 1.12
CA ASN A 189 -5.25 9.38 1.93
C ASN A 189 -4.10 10.08 2.66
N LYS A 190 -3.26 9.27 3.30
CA LYS A 190 -2.11 9.75 4.07
C LYS A 190 -0.88 8.88 3.86
N ILE A 191 0.27 9.54 3.78
CA ILE A 191 1.57 8.88 3.77
C ILE A 191 2.48 9.56 4.78
N VAL A 192 3.33 8.80 5.44
CA VAL A 192 4.42 9.32 6.25
C VAL A 192 5.73 8.64 5.88
N SER A 193 6.72 9.45 5.52
CA SER A 193 8.11 9.03 5.35
C SER A 193 8.92 9.63 6.49
N PHE A 194 9.35 8.78 7.44
CA PHE A 194 9.85 9.23 8.73
C PHE A 194 11.34 8.96 8.97
N GLY A 195 12.09 8.45 8.00
CA GLY A 195 13.55 8.33 8.02
C GLY A 195 14.12 7.67 9.29
N ASN A 196 15.01 8.39 10.00
CA ASN A 196 15.73 7.88 11.17
C ASN A 196 14.85 7.71 12.43
N ALA A 197 13.64 8.23 12.44
CA ALA A 197 12.65 8.06 13.52
C ALA A 197 13.18 8.42 14.92
N ILE A 198 13.83 9.58 15.08
CA ILE A 198 14.44 9.91 16.38
C ILE A 198 13.42 10.14 17.49
N ASN A 199 12.21 10.62 17.16
CA ASN A 199 11.14 10.91 18.11
C ASN A 199 9.85 10.15 17.77
N LEU A 200 9.10 10.54 16.72
CA LEU A 200 7.97 9.78 16.23
C LEU A 200 8.45 8.60 15.40
N GLU A 201 7.88 7.41 15.63
CA GLU A 201 8.25 6.18 14.96
C GLU A 201 7.02 5.47 14.33
N SER A 202 7.27 4.39 13.61
CA SER A 202 6.23 3.60 12.94
C SER A 202 5.04 3.24 13.82
N THR A 203 5.25 3.01 15.11
CA THR A 203 4.21 2.66 16.08
C THR A 203 3.22 3.80 16.28
N ASP A 204 3.70 5.05 16.37
CA ASP A 204 2.83 6.22 16.55
C ASP A 204 1.89 6.40 15.37
N TYR A 205 2.40 6.24 14.14
CA TYR A 205 1.60 6.35 12.92
C TYR A 205 0.65 5.16 12.75
N LEU A 206 1.08 3.94 13.09
CA LEU A 206 0.25 2.75 13.06
C LEU A 206 -0.97 2.89 13.99
N GLU A 207 -0.74 3.34 15.22
CA GLU A 207 -1.80 3.60 16.18
C GLU A 207 -2.78 4.68 15.69
N TYR A 208 -2.27 5.73 15.04
CA TYR A 208 -3.10 6.80 14.46
C TYR A 208 -3.95 6.29 13.28
N PHE A 209 -3.32 5.60 12.30
CA PHE A 209 -4.04 5.13 11.11
C PHE A 209 -5.02 4.00 11.43
N ALA A 210 -4.77 3.20 12.45
CA ALA A 210 -5.72 2.19 12.90
C ALA A 210 -7.05 2.80 13.36
N GLU A 211 -7.02 3.95 14.03
CA GLU A 211 -8.21 4.65 14.51
C GLU A 211 -8.84 5.59 13.44
N ASP A 212 -8.11 5.97 12.38
CA ASP A 212 -8.58 6.92 11.37
C ASP A 212 -9.68 6.30 10.48
N PRO A 213 -10.95 6.80 10.51
CA PRO A 213 -12.06 6.22 9.77
C PRO A 213 -11.91 6.32 8.24
N LYS A 214 -11.04 7.21 7.73
CA LYS A 214 -10.77 7.35 6.30
C LYS A 214 -9.87 6.26 5.74
N ILE A 215 -9.14 5.57 6.61
CA ILE A 215 -8.21 4.51 6.22
C ILE A 215 -8.90 3.15 6.31
N LYS A 216 -8.86 2.38 5.23
CA LYS A 216 -9.32 0.98 5.18
C LYS A 216 -8.16 -0.03 5.20
N VAL A 217 -7.02 0.34 4.63
CA VAL A 217 -5.83 -0.52 4.56
C VAL A 217 -4.59 0.28 4.96
N ILE A 218 -3.76 -0.31 5.82
CA ILE A 218 -2.49 0.28 6.26
C ILE A 218 -1.34 -0.48 5.61
N ASN A 219 -0.58 0.21 4.77
CA ASN A 219 0.65 -0.30 4.18
C ASN A 219 1.86 0.18 4.97
N MET A 220 2.86 -0.69 5.14
CA MET A 220 4.09 -0.36 5.86
C MET A 220 5.33 -0.86 5.13
N TYR A 221 6.36 0.00 5.02
CA TYR A 221 7.73 -0.40 4.73
C TYR A 221 8.61 -0.11 5.94
N ILE A 222 9.14 -1.15 6.56
CA ILE A 222 9.86 -1.09 7.84
C ILE A 222 11.21 -1.79 7.74
N GLU A 223 12.27 -1.09 8.13
CA GLU A 223 13.62 -1.64 8.24
C GLU A 223 13.94 -2.11 9.66
N GLY A 224 13.41 -1.42 10.66
CA GLY A 224 13.55 -1.75 12.08
C GLY A 224 12.58 -0.94 12.94
N VAL A 225 12.49 -1.30 14.21
CA VAL A 225 11.72 -0.56 15.23
C VAL A 225 12.56 -0.40 16.49
N LYS A 226 12.42 0.72 17.19
CA LYS A 226 13.17 1.01 18.42
C LYS A 226 12.60 0.27 19.63
N ASN A 227 11.28 0.16 19.71
CA ASN A 227 10.57 -0.51 20.79
C ASN A 227 9.72 -1.67 20.24
N GLY A 228 10.34 -2.86 20.11
CA GLY A 228 9.70 -4.06 19.60
C GLY A 228 8.43 -4.47 20.36
N PRO A 229 8.43 -4.53 21.71
CA PRO A 229 7.22 -4.86 22.48
C PRO A 229 6.06 -3.89 22.25
N ARG A 230 6.31 -2.57 22.21
CA ARG A 230 5.29 -1.57 21.90
C ARG A 230 4.75 -1.72 20.49
N PHE A 231 5.64 -1.89 19.52
CA PHE A 231 5.26 -2.11 18.12
C PHE A 231 4.39 -3.35 17.96
N PHE A 232 4.82 -4.48 18.54
CA PHE A 232 4.06 -5.73 18.47
C PHE A 232 2.66 -5.61 19.07
N LYS A 233 2.53 -4.94 20.22
CA LYS A 233 1.23 -4.67 20.85
C LYS A 233 0.34 -3.81 19.95
N ALA A 234 0.88 -2.71 19.42
CA ALA A 234 0.16 -1.81 18.52
C ALA A 234 -0.28 -2.52 17.23
N LEU A 235 0.61 -3.37 16.67
CA LEU A 235 0.33 -4.14 15.47
C LEU A 235 -0.83 -5.13 15.69
N LYS A 236 -0.84 -5.86 16.81
CA LYS A 236 -1.95 -6.75 17.17
C LYS A 236 -3.29 -6.03 17.27
N GLU A 237 -3.30 -4.85 17.88
CA GLU A 237 -4.54 -4.08 17.98
C GLU A 237 -4.97 -3.49 16.64
N ALA A 238 -4.03 -2.95 15.84
CA ALA A 238 -4.32 -2.41 14.51
C ALA A 238 -4.89 -3.47 13.56
N VAL A 239 -4.32 -4.68 13.55
CA VAL A 239 -4.76 -5.80 12.70
C VAL A 239 -6.22 -6.21 12.98
N LYS A 240 -6.69 -6.10 14.22
CA LYS A 240 -8.10 -6.38 14.56
C LYS A 240 -9.07 -5.36 13.96
N ILE A 241 -8.59 -4.16 13.68
CA ILE A 241 -9.41 -3.06 13.17
C ILE A 241 -9.36 -3.01 11.64
N LYS A 242 -8.16 -3.19 11.06
CA LYS A 242 -7.89 -3.02 9.62
C LYS A 242 -6.78 -3.95 9.14
N PRO A 243 -6.77 -4.36 7.87
CA PRO A 243 -5.61 -5.02 7.28
C PRO A 243 -4.36 -4.16 7.39
N VAL A 244 -3.29 -4.74 7.96
CA VAL A 244 -1.95 -4.15 8.01
C VAL A 244 -1.02 -4.99 7.15
N ILE A 245 -0.54 -4.44 6.04
CA ILE A 245 0.33 -5.10 5.08
C ILE A 245 1.75 -4.60 5.31
N VAL A 246 2.67 -5.49 5.62
CA VAL A 246 4.03 -5.15 6.04
C VAL A 246 5.07 -5.69 5.06
N TRP A 247 5.80 -4.78 4.44
CA TRP A 247 7.01 -5.07 3.68
C TRP A 247 8.23 -4.78 4.53
N LYS A 248 8.89 -5.84 5.02
CA LYS A 248 10.10 -5.74 5.85
C LYS A 248 11.34 -5.66 4.97
N GLY A 249 12.06 -4.55 5.07
CA GLY A 249 13.40 -4.38 4.46
C GLY A 249 14.51 -5.07 5.25
N GLY A 250 15.64 -5.38 4.59
CA GLY A 250 16.81 -5.99 5.25
C GLY A 250 16.62 -7.44 5.72
N ARG A 251 15.88 -8.25 4.95
CA ARG A 251 15.54 -9.66 5.29
C ARG A 251 16.69 -10.64 5.07
N THR A 252 17.53 -10.39 4.09
CA THR A 252 18.70 -11.21 3.79
C THR A 252 19.92 -10.64 4.50
N GLU A 253 20.99 -11.43 4.62
CA GLU A 253 22.23 -10.97 5.20
C GLU A 253 22.81 -9.75 4.48
N ALA A 254 22.82 -9.77 3.15
CA ALA A 254 23.26 -8.63 2.35
C ALA A 254 22.31 -7.42 2.51
N GLY A 255 20.99 -7.63 2.51
CA GLY A 255 20.01 -6.61 2.77
C GLY A 255 20.13 -5.98 4.16
N SER A 256 20.42 -6.81 5.18
CA SER A 256 20.66 -6.33 6.55
C SER A 256 21.89 -5.44 6.64
N ARG A 257 22.99 -5.81 5.96
CA ARG A 257 24.18 -4.93 5.86
C ARG A 257 23.86 -3.61 5.14
N ALA A 258 23.07 -3.67 4.05
CA ALA A 258 22.62 -2.46 3.34
C ALA A 258 21.76 -1.55 4.23
N THR A 259 20.81 -2.12 4.97
CA THR A 259 19.96 -1.36 5.92
C THR A 259 20.80 -0.68 6.99
N LEU A 260 21.76 -1.39 7.59
CA LEU A 260 22.66 -0.82 8.60
C LEU A 260 23.48 0.36 8.04
N SER A 261 23.90 0.27 6.78
CA SER A 261 24.63 1.35 6.10
C SER A 261 23.75 2.54 5.74
N HIS A 262 22.45 2.30 5.48
CA HIS A 262 21.52 3.31 4.96
C HIS A 262 20.80 4.10 6.07
N THR A 263 20.34 3.43 7.13
CA THR A 263 19.53 4.09 8.18
C THR A 263 20.16 4.00 9.57
N GLY A 264 21.30 3.34 9.72
CA GLY A 264 21.91 3.07 11.03
C GLY A 264 21.10 2.11 11.90
N SER A 265 19.97 1.63 11.41
CA SER A 265 19.05 0.75 12.16
C SER A 265 19.54 -0.70 12.13
N LEU A 266 19.47 -1.39 13.28
CA LEU A 266 19.67 -2.83 13.35
C LEU A 266 18.41 -3.51 12.78
N ALA A 267 18.54 -4.20 11.65
CA ALA A 267 17.42 -4.89 10.98
C ALA A 267 16.77 -5.99 11.85
N GLY A 268 17.46 -6.45 12.90
CA GLY A 268 17.01 -7.54 13.75
C GLY A 268 17.04 -8.91 13.03
N SER A 269 16.65 -9.97 13.72
CA SER A 269 16.54 -11.30 13.11
C SER A 269 15.30 -11.40 12.24
N ASN A 270 15.46 -11.78 10.97
CA ASN A 270 14.34 -11.99 10.06
C ASN A 270 13.33 -13.03 10.59
N LYS A 271 13.81 -14.11 11.22
CA LYS A 271 12.94 -15.12 11.86
C LYS A 271 12.05 -14.53 12.95
N ILE A 272 12.57 -13.61 13.76
CA ILE A 272 11.79 -12.94 14.81
C ILE A 272 10.73 -12.06 14.15
N TRP A 273 11.05 -11.33 13.10
CA TRP A 273 10.10 -10.53 12.35
C TRP A 273 8.98 -11.38 11.73
N GLU A 274 9.32 -12.47 11.05
CA GLU A 274 8.33 -13.38 10.45
C GLU A 274 7.38 -13.95 11.51
N VAL A 275 7.90 -14.40 12.63
CA VAL A 275 7.09 -14.93 13.75
C VAL A 275 6.22 -13.82 14.35
N ALA A 276 6.77 -12.63 14.59
CA ALA A 276 6.03 -11.53 15.18
C ALA A 276 4.89 -11.06 14.26
N LEU A 277 5.16 -10.87 12.96
CA LEU A 277 4.13 -10.48 11.98
C LEU A 277 3.01 -11.54 11.90
N LYS A 278 3.39 -12.83 11.82
CA LYS A 278 2.44 -13.94 11.80
C LYS A 278 1.60 -14.01 13.08
N GLN A 279 2.20 -13.87 14.26
CA GLN A 279 1.49 -13.89 15.54
C GLN A 279 0.58 -12.67 15.72
N ALA A 280 0.94 -11.52 15.16
CA ALA A 280 0.11 -10.34 15.16
C ALA A 280 -1.03 -10.41 14.13
N GLY A 281 -0.99 -11.33 13.17
CA GLY A 281 -1.93 -11.43 12.06
C GLY A 281 -1.71 -10.41 10.94
N ALA A 282 -0.56 -9.74 10.92
CA ALA A 282 -0.20 -8.82 9.84
C ALA A 282 0.11 -9.57 8.55
N VAL A 283 -0.23 -8.97 7.41
CA VAL A 283 0.00 -9.56 6.10
C VAL A 283 1.40 -9.23 5.61
N GLN A 284 2.30 -10.19 5.66
CA GLN A 284 3.68 -10.00 5.19
C GLN A 284 3.77 -10.10 3.68
N VAL A 285 4.49 -9.14 3.06
CA VAL A 285 4.81 -9.11 1.63
C VAL A 285 6.31 -8.92 1.40
N TYR A 286 6.76 -9.21 0.19
CA TYR A 286 8.19 -9.34 -0.11
C TYR A 286 8.67 -8.42 -1.23
N SER A 287 7.76 -7.75 -1.91
CA SER A 287 8.05 -6.74 -2.94
C SER A 287 6.99 -5.63 -2.97
N MET A 288 7.27 -4.59 -3.72
CA MET A 288 6.37 -3.46 -3.95
C MET A 288 5.13 -3.91 -4.73
N GLU A 289 5.32 -4.75 -5.76
CA GLU A 289 4.24 -5.31 -6.55
C GLU A 289 3.29 -6.15 -5.69
N GLU A 290 3.85 -7.00 -4.84
CA GLU A 290 3.05 -7.84 -3.95
C GLU A 290 2.26 -7.01 -2.92
N LEU A 291 2.86 -5.90 -2.43
CA LEU A 291 2.17 -4.96 -1.55
C LEU A 291 0.95 -4.34 -2.25
N CYS A 292 1.12 -3.92 -3.50
CA CYS A 292 0.01 -3.41 -4.31
C CYS A 292 -1.04 -4.48 -4.60
N ASP A 293 -0.62 -5.70 -4.98
CA ASP A 293 -1.52 -6.80 -5.29
C ASP A 293 -2.43 -7.15 -4.10
N VAL A 294 -1.84 -7.27 -2.92
CA VAL A 294 -2.58 -7.57 -1.69
C VAL A 294 -3.50 -6.41 -1.31
N THR A 295 -3.03 -5.17 -1.46
CA THR A 295 -3.85 -3.97 -1.21
C THR A 295 -5.06 -3.93 -2.14
N MET A 296 -4.89 -4.23 -3.43
CA MET A 296 -6.01 -4.32 -4.39
C MET A 296 -7.05 -5.36 -3.96
N ALA A 297 -6.62 -6.54 -3.49
CA ALA A 297 -7.55 -7.57 -3.02
C ALA A 297 -8.42 -7.04 -1.89
N PHE A 298 -7.83 -6.44 -0.85
CA PHE A 298 -8.59 -5.89 0.29
C PHE A 298 -9.52 -4.74 -0.08
N LEU A 299 -9.25 -4.02 -1.16
CA LEU A 299 -10.07 -2.88 -1.57
C LEU A 299 -11.25 -3.27 -2.48
N ARG A 300 -11.14 -4.37 -3.27
CA ARG A 300 -12.04 -4.61 -4.40
C ARG A 300 -12.92 -5.86 -4.31
N ILE A 301 -12.57 -6.81 -3.47
CA ILE A 301 -13.41 -8.00 -3.30
C ILE A 301 -13.87 -8.16 -1.84
N PRO A 302 -15.06 -8.74 -1.61
CA PRO A 302 -15.49 -9.10 -0.28
C PRO A 302 -14.58 -10.17 0.32
N PRO A 303 -14.54 -10.32 1.66
CA PRO A 303 -13.83 -11.42 2.30
C PRO A 303 -14.26 -12.78 1.76
N PRO A 304 -13.35 -13.58 1.15
CA PRO A 304 -13.72 -14.92 0.71
C PRO A 304 -14.11 -15.81 1.89
N LYS A 305 -15.19 -16.59 1.75
CA LYS A 305 -15.64 -17.51 2.80
C LYS A 305 -14.70 -18.70 3.00
N GLY A 306 -13.90 -19.04 1.99
CA GLY A 306 -12.95 -20.13 2.04
C GLY A 306 -11.88 -20.03 0.94
N LEU A 307 -11.22 -21.15 0.67
CA LEU A 307 -10.12 -21.25 -0.29
C LEU A 307 -10.54 -21.86 -1.63
N ASN A 308 -11.78 -22.37 -1.73
CA ASN A 308 -12.25 -23.10 -2.88
C ASN A 308 -12.49 -22.17 -4.07
N THR A 309 -11.67 -22.31 -5.10
CA THR A 309 -11.63 -21.42 -6.25
C THR A 309 -12.08 -22.16 -7.52
N ALA A 310 -13.07 -21.64 -8.22
CA ALA A 310 -13.39 -22.08 -9.58
C ALA A 310 -12.60 -21.25 -10.59
N ILE A 311 -12.02 -21.92 -11.57
CA ILE A 311 -11.24 -21.30 -12.65
C ILE A 311 -11.97 -21.53 -13.98
N LEU A 312 -12.20 -20.43 -14.72
CA LEU A 312 -12.63 -20.47 -16.11
C LEU A 312 -11.52 -19.89 -16.98
N GLY A 313 -11.02 -20.69 -17.91
CA GLY A 313 -9.93 -20.29 -18.80
C GLY A 313 -10.03 -20.92 -20.19
N ALA A 314 -9.04 -20.66 -21.01
CA ALA A 314 -8.93 -21.19 -22.36
C ALA A 314 -7.64 -22.01 -22.53
N GLY A 315 -7.80 -23.25 -22.99
CA GLY A 315 -6.73 -24.15 -23.39
C GLY A 315 -6.19 -25.05 -22.28
N GLY A 316 -6.11 -26.35 -22.57
CA GLY A 316 -5.78 -27.41 -21.62
C GLY A 316 -4.44 -27.24 -20.90
N GLY A 317 -3.36 -26.94 -21.64
CA GLY A 317 -2.05 -26.71 -21.04
C GLY A 317 -2.02 -25.53 -20.08
N ARG A 318 -2.76 -24.47 -20.40
CA ARG A 318 -2.88 -23.29 -19.52
C ARG A 318 -3.68 -23.63 -18.26
N SER A 319 -4.74 -24.40 -18.39
CA SER A 319 -5.54 -24.87 -17.25
C SER A 319 -4.69 -25.63 -16.23
N VAL A 320 -3.80 -26.51 -16.70
CA VAL A 320 -2.87 -27.26 -15.84
C VAL A 320 -1.94 -26.29 -15.08
N VAL A 321 -1.24 -25.41 -15.80
CA VAL A 321 -0.30 -24.45 -15.18
C VAL A 321 -1.01 -23.52 -14.19
N SER A 322 -2.19 -23.04 -14.55
CA SER A 322 -2.97 -22.14 -13.67
C SER A 322 -3.41 -22.83 -12.39
N THR A 323 -3.76 -24.10 -12.45
CA THR A 323 -4.11 -24.89 -11.25
C THR A 323 -2.89 -25.09 -10.36
N ASP A 324 -1.73 -25.43 -10.95
CA ASP A 324 -0.49 -25.59 -10.20
C ASP A 324 -0.06 -24.29 -9.49
N GLU A 325 -0.16 -23.14 -10.17
CA GLU A 325 0.12 -21.83 -9.58
C GLU A 325 -0.86 -21.49 -8.45
N LEU A 326 -2.14 -21.79 -8.62
CA LEU A 326 -3.19 -21.54 -7.63
C LEU A 326 -2.98 -22.39 -6.38
N GLU A 327 -2.79 -23.70 -6.52
CA GLU A 327 -2.62 -24.61 -5.38
C GLU A 327 -1.24 -24.43 -4.71
N SER A 328 -0.21 -24.08 -5.44
CA SER A 328 1.10 -23.73 -4.88
C SER A 328 1.05 -22.49 -3.99
N ALA A 329 0.13 -21.56 -4.26
CA ALA A 329 -0.12 -20.41 -3.40
C ALA A 329 -0.91 -20.77 -2.12
N GLY A 330 -1.64 -21.91 -2.13
CA GLY A 330 -2.44 -22.42 -1.02
C GLY A 330 -3.95 -22.25 -1.16
N LEU A 331 -4.43 -21.83 -2.33
CA LEU A 331 -5.84 -21.92 -2.71
C LEU A 331 -6.17 -23.38 -3.12
N ILE A 332 -7.43 -23.69 -3.35
CA ILE A 332 -7.89 -25.04 -3.67
C ILE A 332 -8.77 -24.98 -4.92
N ALA A 333 -8.53 -25.85 -5.91
CA ALA A 333 -9.39 -26.03 -7.08
C ALA A 333 -10.23 -27.32 -6.94
N PRO A 334 -11.34 -27.32 -6.15
CA PRO A 334 -12.12 -28.53 -5.94
C PRO A 334 -12.89 -28.94 -7.18
N SER A 335 -13.21 -30.22 -7.28
CA SER A 335 -14.13 -30.70 -8.30
C SER A 335 -15.54 -30.13 -8.05
N PHE A 336 -16.19 -29.63 -9.09
CA PHE A 336 -17.58 -29.14 -9.00
C PHE A 336 -18.54 -30.18 -8.44
N SER A 337 -19.67 -29.73 -7.90
CA SER A 337 -20.74 -30.61 -7.47
C SER A 337 -21.30 -31.44 -8.65
N PRO A 338 -21.85 -32.65 -8.39
CA PRO A 338 -22.37 -33.50 -9.47
C PRO A 338 -23.42 -32.81 -10.33
N GLU A 339 -24.29 -32.01 -9.73
CA GLU A 339 -25.36 -31.27 -10.40
C GLU A 339 -24.79 -30.22 -11.36
N ILE A 340 -23.78 -29.50 -10.92
CA ILE A 340 -23.10 -28.50 -11.78
C ILE A 340 -22.32 -29.17 -12.90
N LYS A 341 -21.66 -30.31 -12.64
CA LYS A 341 -20.98 -31.07 -13.70
C LYS A 341 -21.95 -31.56 -14.76
N GLU A 342 -23.13 -32.04 -14.39
CA GLU A 342 -24.16 -32.46 -15.33
C GLU A 342 -24.62 -31.28 -16.20
N GLU A 343 -24.84 -30.10 -15.63
CA GLU A 343 -25.21 -28.91 -16.40
C GLU A 343 -24.06 -28.44 -17.31
N LEU A 344 -22.81 -28.45 -16.82
CA LEU A 344 -21.63 -28.14 -17.62
C LEU A 344 -21.47 -29.05 -18.84
N SER A 345 -21.73 -30.37 -18.68
CA SER A 345 -21.64 -31.35 -19.80
C SER A 345 -22.63 -31.10 -20.94
N LYS A 346 -23.71 -30.36 -20.67
CA LYS A 346 -24.70 -29.99 -21.69
C LYS A 346 -24.30 -28.76 -22.52
N ILE A 347 -23.34 -27.99 -22.01
CA ILE A 347 -22.94 -26.69 -22.56
C ILE A 347 -21.55 -26.77 -23.20
N VAL A 348 -20.61 -27.41 -22.53
CA VAL A 348 -19.21 -27.49 -22.95
C VAL A 348 -19.05 -28.66 -23.94
N PRO A 349 -18.48 -28.43 -25.13
CA PRO A 349 -18.24 -29.51 -26.10
C PRO A 349 -17.31 -30.58 -25.54
N ASP A 350 -17.50 -31.85 -25.95
CA ASP A 350 -16.71 -32.99 -25.45
C ASP A 350 -15.25 -33.03 -25.95
N VAL A 351 -14.97 -32.38 -27.07
CA VAL A 351 -13.69 -32.55 -27.80
C VAL A 351 -12.80 -31.32 -27.59
N GLY A 352 -11.62 -31.53 -27.03
CA GLY A 352 -10.63 -30.47 -26.82
C GLY A 352 -10.95 -29.48 -25.69
N THR A 353 -11.80 -29.93 -24.75
CA THR A 353 -12.31 -29.14 -23.64
C THR A 353 -12.36 -29.97 -22.35
N GLY A 354 -12.75 -29.35 -21.22
CA GLY A 354 -12.90 -30.04 -19.94
C GLY A 354 -13.88 -29.35 -19.01
N ILE A 355 -14.70 -30.14 -18.30
CA ILE A 355 -15.68 -29.66 -17.32
C ILE A 355 -15.27 -29.89 -15.88
N SER A 356 -14.05 -30.31 -15.64
CA SER A 356 -13.44 -30.33 -14.32
C SER A 356 -13.08 -28.90 -13.93
N ASN A 357 -12.73 -28.67 -12.68
CA ASN A 357 -12.14 -27.40 -12.30
C ASN A 357 -10.62 -27.49 -12.50
N PRO A 358 -10.04 -26.69 -13.39
CA PRO A 358 -10.58 -25.60 -14.23
C PRO A 358 -11.58 -26.05 -15.31
N ILE A 359 -12.52 -25.16 -15.66
CA ILE A 359 -13.32 -25.30 -16.86
C ILE A 359 -12.45 -24.87 -18.05
N ASP A 360 -12.18 -25.82 -18.96
CA ASP A 360 -11.48 -25.56 -20.21
C ASP A 360 -12.46 -25.59 -21.37
N CYS A 361 -12.79 -24.44 -21.90
CA CYS A 361 -13.64 -24.31 -23.09
C CYS A 361 -12.86 -24.09 -24.37
N SER A 362 -11.51 -24.31 -24.36
CA SER A 362 -10.64 -23.95 -25.47
C SER A 362 -10.89 -22.49 -25.90
N TYR A 363 -10.90 -22.18 -27.18
CA TYR A 363 -11.20 -20.84 -27.69
C TYR A 363 -12.69 -20.55 -27.87
N PHE A 364 -13.59 -21.51 -27.60
CA PHE A 364 -15.03 -21.33 -27.79
C PHE A 364 -15.60 -20.16 -26.98
N VAL A 365 -15.12 -19.93 -25.76
CA VAL A 365 -15.52 -18.83 -24.90
C VAL A 365 -15.36 -17.45 -25.55
N TYR A 366 -14.44 -17.29 -26.49
CA TYR A 366 -14.21 -16.02 -27.19
C TYR A 366 -15.14 -15.77 -28.37
N TYR A 367 -15.88 -16.80 -28.79
CA TYR A 367 -16.82 -16.73 -29.89
C TYR A 367 -18.28 -16.84 -29.44
N ASP A 368 -18.52 -17.45 -28.28
CA ASP A 368 -19.85 -17.63 -27.69
C ASP A 368 -19.91 -17.02 -26.28
N LEU A 369 -20.29 -15.74 -26.21
CA LEU A 369 -20.41 -15.02 -24.94
C LEU A 369 -21.63 -15.48 -24.12
N ASP A 370 -22.67 -16.04 -24.76
CA ASP A 370 -23.80 -16.63 -24.03
C ASP A 370 -23.34 -17.88 -23.27
N MET A 371 -22.51 -18.70 -23.89
CA MET A 371 -21.87 -19.83 -23.21
C MET A 371 -21.01 -19.33 -22.04
N TYR A 372 -20.18 -18.30 -22.27
CA TYR A 372 -19.32 -17.73 -21.21
C TYR A 372 -20.13 -17.25 -20.01
N THR A 373 -21.22 -16.54 -20.25
CA THR A 373 -22.15 -16.08 -19.21
C THR A 373 -22.74 -17.25 -18.40
N LYS A 374 -23.24 -18.30 -19.10
CA LYS A 374 -23.79 -19.49 -18.43
C LYS A 374 -22.77 -20.24 -17.58
N LEU A 375 -21.51 -20.33 -18.03
CA LEU A 375 -20.44 -20.96 -17.27
C LEU A 375 -20.16 -20.21 -15.98
N ILE A 376 -20.09 -18.87 -16.02
CA ILE A 376 -19.90 -18.06 -14.81
C ILE A 376 -21.07 -18.27 -13.84
N GLN A 377 -22.31 -18.29 -14.33
CA GLN A 377 -23.49 -18.52 -13.50
C GLN A 377 -23.48 -19.90 -12.84
N LEU A 378 -23.00 -20.94 -13.53
CA LEU A 378 -22.85 -22.28 -12.97
C LEU A 378 -21.78 -22.33 -11.86
N MET A 379 -20.64 -21.66 -12.10
CA MET A 379 -19.60 -21.52 -11.06
C MET A 379 -20.14 -20.79 -9.82
N ASP A 380 -20.94 -19.75 -10.04
CA ASP A 380 -21.55 -19.00 -8.94
C ASP A 380 -22.58 -19.80 -8.14
N ARG A 381 -23.37 -20.65 -8.80
CA ARG A 381 -24.37 -21.51 -8.18
C ARG A 381 -23.78 -22.68 -7.38
N ASP A 382 -22.52 -23.08 -7.63
CA ASP A 382 -21.92 -24.20 -6.89
C ASP A 382 -21.62 -23.81 -5.45
N PRO A 383 -22.27 -24.43 -4.44
CA PRO A 383 -22.09 -24.08 -3.03
C PRO A 383 -20.69 -24.42 -2.49
N LYS A 384 -19.91 -25.22 -3.20
CA LYS A 384 -18.53 -25.55 -2.85
C LYS A 384 -17.54 -24.44 -3.18
N ILE A 385 -17.92 -23.51 -4.04
CA ILE A 385 -17.00 -22.48 -4.54
C ILE A 385 -17.15 -21.21 -3.72
N ASP A 386 -16.03 -20.67 -3.29
CA ASP A 386 -15.90 -19.41 -2.55
C ASP A 386 -15.43 -18.25 -3.42
N ILE A 387 -14.62 -18.57 -4.46
CA ILE A 387 -13.92 -17.61 -5.30
C ILE A 387 -14.12 -17.99 -6.77
N ILE A 388 -14.49 -17.01 -7.60
CA ILE A 388 -14.57 -17.16 -9.06
C ILE A 388 -13.38 -16.45 -9.68
N LEU A 389 -12.59 -17.17 -10.46
CA LEU A 389 -11.43 -16.63 -11.15
C LEU A 389 -11.57 -16.86 -12.66
N LEU A 390 -11.61 -15.75 -13.40
CA LEU A 390 -11.70 -15.74 -14.85
C LEU A 390 -10.35 -15.41 -15.47
N GLN A 391 -9.89 -16.23 -16.40
CA GLN A 391 -8.61 -16.04 -17.08
C GLN A 391 -8.85 -15.84 -18.56
N HIS A 392 -8.39 -14.70 -19.11
CA HIS A 392 -8.49 -14.42 -20.53
C HIS A 392 -7.28 -13.61 -21.05
N GLU A 393 -7.19 -13.53 -22.36
CA GLU A 393 -6.18 -12.76 -23.09
C GLU A 393 -6.80 -11.53 -23.74
N VAL A 394 -5.96 -10.59 -24.20
CA VAL A 394 -6.41 -9.49 -25.05
C VAL A 394 -6.85 -10.05 -26.40
N MET A 395 -8.07 -9.75 -26.80
CA MET A 395 -8.66 -10.18 -28.06
C MET A 395 -8.58 -9.07 -29.13
N TRP A 396 -8.83 -9.45 -30.39
CA TRP A 396 -8.86 -8.51 -31.49
C TRP A 396 -10.25 -7.89 -31.70
N GLY A 397 -10.27 -6.62 -32.07
CA GLY A 397 -11.49 -5.89 -32.40
C GLY A 397 -12.34 -5.54 -31.17
N ASP A 398 -13.65 -5.52 -31.35
CA ASP A 398 -14.65 -5.14 -30.34
C ASP A 398 -14.96 -6.21 -29.29
N ARG A 399 -14.35 -7.37 -29.40
CA ARG A 399 -14.58 -8.51 -28.49
C ARG A 399 -14.16 -8.23 -27.07
N ASN A 400 -13.11 -7.43 -26.87
CA ASN A 400 -12.70 -7.00 -25.52
C ASN A 400 -13.82 -6.23 -24.82
N GLU A 401 -14.50 -5.35 -25.55
CA GLU A 401 -15.60 -4.54 -24.99
C GLU A 401 -16.82 -5.41 -24.65
N HIS A 402 -17.16 -6.39 -25.53
CA HIS A 402 -18.26 -7.31 -25.25
C HIS A 402 -17.96 -8.23 -24.07
N LEU A 403 -16.75 -8.79 -24.00
CA LEU A 403 -16.33 -9.63 -22.88
C LEU A 403 -16.32 -8.84 -21.57
N PHE A 404 -15.85 -7.59 -21.61
CA PHE A 404 -15.89 -6.70 -20.45
C PHE A 404 -17.32 -6.50 -19.92
N LYS A 405 -18.31 -6.28 -20.79
CA LYS A 405 -19.72 -6.13 -20.39
C LYS A 405 -20.24 -7.39 -19.69
N VAL A 406 -19.99 -8.56 -20.26
CA VAL A 406 -20.38 -9.85 -19.65
C VAL A 406 -19.75 -10.02 -18.28
N ILE A 407 -18.46 -9.74 -18.15
CA ILE A 407 -17.73 -9.89 -16.87
C ILE A 407 -18.24 -8.87 -15.83
N LYS A 408 -18.52 -7.62 -16.25
CA LYS A 408 -19.10 -6.60 -15.37
C LYS A 408 -20.47 -7.02 -14.85
N GLU A 409 -21.37 -7.45 -15.73
CA GLU A 409 -22.71 -7.94 -15.35
C GLU A 409 -22.62 -9.15 -14.42
N ALA A 410 -21.74 -10.11 -14.69
CA ALA A 410 -21.52 -11.26 -13.82
C ALA A 410 -21.00 -10.85 -12.44
N ARG A 411 -20.07 -9.88 -12.38
CA ARG A 411 -19.53 -9.35 -11.11
C ARG A 411 -20.62 -8.68 -10.27
N GLU A 412 -21.55 -7.97 -10.88
CA GLU A 412 -22.66 -7.31 -10.19
C GLU A 412 -23.69 -8.29 -9.62
N GLN A 413 -23.80 -9.50 -10.18
CA GLN A 413 -24.78 -10.52 -9.78
C GLN A 413 -24.25 -11.50 -8.73
N THR A 414 -22.95 -11.56 -8.49
CA THR A 414 -22.36 -12.52 -7.52
C THR A 414 -21.99 -11.85 -6.20
N GLU A 415 -22.23 -12.58 -5.08
CA GLU A 415 -21.69 -12.24 -3.76
C GLU A 415 -20.33 -12.88 -3.50
N LYS A 416 -19.88 -13.79 -4.37
CA LYS A 416 -18.57 -14.44 -4.23
C LYS A 416 -17.43 -13.48 -4.59
N SER A 417 -16.26 -13.78 -4.07
CA SER A 417 -15.05 -13.05 -4.47
C SER A 417 -14.76 -13.32 -5.94
N PHE A 418 -14.73 -12.26 -6.75
CA PHE A 418 -14.65 -12.32 -8.20
C PHE A 418 -13.37 -11.67 -8.71
N VAL A 419 -12.58 -12.40 -9.47
CA VAL A 419 -11.23 -12.01 -9.85
C VAL A 419 -10.99 -12.27 -11.34
N VAL A 420 -10.36 -11.32 -12.01
CA VAL A 420 -9.94 -11.45 -13.41
C VAL A 420 -8.42 -11.58 -13.50
N VAL A 421 -7.93 -12.45 -14.35
CA VAL A 421 -6.52 -12.55 -14.74
C VAL A 421 -6.40 -12.26 -16.23
N LEU A 422 -5.86 -11.08 -16.54
CA LEU A 422 -5.59 -10.64 -17.91
C LEU A 422 -4.16 -11.02 -18.30
N LEU A 423 -4.04 -12.05 -19.11
CA LEU A 423 -2.74 -12.56 -19.54
C LEU A 423 -2.10 -11.68 -20.60
N PRO A 424 -0.76 -11.72 -20.72
CA PRO A 424 -0.07 -11.10 -21.85
C PRO A 424 -0.56 -11.68 -23.16
N SER A 425 -0.76 -10.82 -24.15
CA SER A 425 -1.17 -11.25 -25.49
C SER A 425 -0.01 -11.89 -26.23
N ALA A 426 -0.30 -12.98 -26.95
CA ALA A 426 0.61 -13.57 -27.91
C ALA A 426 0.29 -13.06 -29.32
N GLY A 427 1.29 -12.51 -30.02
CA GLY A 427 1.11 -12.03 -31.37
C GLY A 427 2.44 -11.76 -32.07
N PRO A 428 2.42 -11.48 -33.40
CA PRO A 428 3.63 -11.11 -34.11
C PRO A 428 4.30 -9.90 -33.49
N ARG A 429 5.62 -9.95 -33.31
CA ARG A 429 6.44 -8.93 -32.63
C ARG A 429 6.15 -7.49 -33.10
N LYS A 430 5.84 -7.29 -34.36
CA LYS A 430 5.54 -5.97 -34.94
C LYS A 430 4.29 -5.29 -34.35
N TYR A 431 3.38 -6.07 -33.73
CA TYR A 431 2.14 -5.56 -33.10
C TYR A 431 2.23 -5.47 -31.57
N THR A 432 3.39 -5.77 -30.97
CA THR A 432 3.56 -5.75 -29.52
C THR A 432 3.19 -4.39 -28.89
N PRO A 433 3.58 -3.21 -29.43
CA PRO A 433 3.21 -1.93 -28.84
C PRO A 433 1.70 -1.71 -28.82
N GLU A 434 0.97 -2.03 -29.87
CA GLU A 434 -0.47 -1.87 -29.99
C GLU A 434 -1.21 -2.82 -29.03
N LEU A 435 -0.77 -4.08 -28.95
CA LEU A 435 -1.34 -5.05 -28.02
C LEU A 435 -1.13 -4.67 -26.57
N GLU A 436 0.04 -4.16 -26.20
CA GLU A 436 0.30 -3.68 -24.86
C GLU A 436 -0.47 -2.41 -24.53
N ALA A 437 -0.66 -1.50 -25.48
CA ALA A 437 -1.51 -0.33 -25.29
C ALA A 437 -2.98 -0.74 -25.05
N GLU A 438 -3.50 -1.70 -25.83
CA GLU A 438 -4.85 -2.23 -25.63
C GLU A 438 -4.97 -2.98 -24.30
N ARG A 439 -3.97 -3.78 -23.91
CA ARG A 439 -3.95 -4.45 -22.60
C ARG A 439 -4.01 -3.47 -21.45
N LEU A 440 -3.24 -2.38 -21.50
CA LEU A 440 -3.28 -1.33 -20.48
C LEU A 440 -4.64 -0.63 -20.43
N LYS A 441 -5.27 -0.38 -21.58
CA LYS A 441 -6.61 0.20 -21.66
C LYS A 441 -7.65 -0.71 -20.98
N ILE A 442 -7.64 -2.00 -21.31
CA ILE A 442 -8.51 -3.01 -20.71
C ILE A 442 -8.30 -3.07 -19.19
N LEU A 443 -7.04 -3.17 -18.75
CA LEU A 443 -6.70 -3.22 -17.33
C LEU A 443 -7.30 -2.01 -16.58
N LYS A 444 -7.10 -0.80 -17.12
CA LYS A 444 -7.67 0.43 -16.52
C LYS A 444 -9.19 0.41 -16.53
N GLN A 445 -9.83 -0.11 -17.57
CA GLN A 445 -11.28 -0.23 -17.66
C GLN A 445 -11.85 -1.09 -16.54
N TYR A 446 -11.24 -2.26 -16.28
CA TYR A 446 -11.64 -3.13 -15.16
C TYR A 446 -11.42 -2.47 -13.80
N LEU A 447 -10.26 -1.83 -13.60
CA LEU A 447 -9.94 -1.14 -12.35
C LEU A 447 -10.90 0.02 -12.05
N ASN A 448 -11.28 0.80 -13.06
CA ASN A 448 -12.22 1.92 -12.93
C ASN A 448 -13.63 1.46 -12.52
N GLU A 449 -14.02 0.24 -12.91
CA GLU A 449 -15.29 -0.38 -12.50
C GLU A 449 -15.17 -1.17 -11.19
N GLY A 450 -14.05 -1.04 -10.48
CA GLY A 450 -13.82 -1.72 -9.20
C GLY A 450 -13.64 -3.23 -9.30
N ILE A 451 -13.41 -3.76 -10.51
CA ILE A 451 -13.16 -5.20 -10.72
C ILE A 451 -11.70 -5.51 -10.42
N LEU A 452 -11.48 -6.49 -9.54
CA LEU A 452 -10.12 -6.94 -9.21
C LEU A 452 -9.50 -7.68 -10.40
N ILE A 453 -8.38 -7.16 -10.89
CA ILE A 453 -7.68 -7.71 -12.04
C ILE A 453 -6.18 -7.83 -11.78
N TYR A 454 -5.58 -8.94 -12.22
CA TYR A 454 -4.15 -9.21 -12.15
C TYR A 454 -3.59 -9.59 -13.53
N THR A 455 -2.26 -9.51 -13.66
CA THR A 455 -1.56 -9.82 -14.92
C THR A 455 -1.00 -11.23 -14.96
N SER A 456 -1.14 -12.01 -13.90
CA SER A 456 -0.78 -13.44 -13.87
C SER A 456 -1.56 -14.18 -12.78
N MET A 457 -1.70 -15.48 -12.95
CA MET A 457 -2.32 -16.38 -11.96
C MET A 457 -1.54 -16.38 -10.66
N HIS A 458 -0.23 -16.42 -10.73
CA HIS A 458 0.65 -16.37 -9.54
C HIS A 458 0.38 -15.14 -8.66
N ARG A 459 0.28 -13.93 -9.25
CA ARG A 459 -0.02 -12.69 -8.51
C ARG A 459 -1.41 -12.74 -7.88
N ALA A 460 -2.42 -13.15 -8.66
CA ALA A 460 -3.80 -13.29 -8.19
C ALA A 460 -3.88 -14.25 -7.00
N SER A 461 -3.35 -15.46 -7.16
CA SER A 461 -3.43 -16.52 -6.15
C SER A 461 -2.74 -16.16 -4.85
N ASN A 462 -1.54 -15.57 -4.92
CA ASN A 462 -0.80 -15.13 -3.73
C ASN A 462 -1.55 -14.01 -2.97
N ALA A 463 -2.06 -13.01 -3.69
CA ALA A 463 -2.77 -11.90 -3.05
C ALA A 463 -4.07 -12.37 -2.36
N ILE A 464 -4.87 -13.18 -3.05
CA ILE A 464 -6.12 -13.73 -2.53
C ILE A 464 -5.85 -14.65 -1.34
N TYR A 465 -4.87 -15.56 -1.44
CA TYR A 465 -4.50 -16.44 -0.33
C TYR A 465 -4.13 -15.67 0.93
N LYS A 466 -3.31 -14.61 0.80
CA LYS A 466 -2.92 -13.76 1.93
C LYS A 466 -4.13 -13.06 2.54
N MET A 467 -5.06 -12.58 1.73
CA MET A 467 -6.31 -11.98 2.20
C MET A 467 -7.17 -13.00 2.97
N VAL A 468 -7.36 -14.22 2.43
CA VAL A 468 -8.09 -15.29 3.12
C VAL A 468 -7.43 -15.64 4.46
N LYS A 469 -6.10 -15.73 4.49
CA LYS A 469 -5.35 -16.00 5.73
C LYS A 469 -5.57 -14.93 6.79
N TYR A 470 -5.65 -13.66 6.39
CA TYR A 470 -5.96 -12.57 7.32
C TYR A 470 -7.36 -12.73 7.94
N TYR A 471 -8.39 -12.96 7.14
CA TYR A 471 -9.75 -13.12 7.66
C TYR A 471 -9.90 -14.38 8.53
N LYS A 472 -9.27 -15.49 8.14
CA LYS A 472 -9.21 -16.70 8.98
C LYS A 472 -8.49 -16.46 10.32
N PHE A 473 -7.46 -15.62 10.32
CA PHE A 473 -6.79 -15.22 11.57
C PHE A 473 -7.76 -14.45 12.48
N LEU A 474 -8.55 -13.51 11.94
CA LEU A 474 -9.54 -12.76 12.72
C LEU A 474 -10.62 -13.67 13.30
N GLU A 475 -11.18 -14.58 12.49
CA GLU A 475 -12.18 -15.57 12.95
C GLU A 475 -11.66 -16.42 14.11
N LEU A 476 -10.40 -16.80 14.08
CA LEU A 476 -9.77 -17.59 15.15
C LEU A 476 -9.56 -16.78 16.44
N GLN A 477 -9.42 -15.45 16.35
CA GLN A 477 -9.29 -14.58 17.53
C GLN A 477 -10.64 -14.40 18.28
N GLU A 478 -11.77 -14.56 17.59
CA GLU A 478 -13.10 -14.46 18.16
C GLU A 478 -13.57 -15.75 18.84
N LYS A 479 -12.88 -16.87 18.59
CA LYS A 479 -13.23 -18.19 19.17
C LYS A 479 -12.62 -18.38 20.55
N PRO A 480 -13.30 -19.13 21.47
CA PRO A 480 -12.72 -19.54 22.74
C PRO A 480 -11.39 -20.30 22.56
N GLU A 481 -10.43 -20.09 23.45
CA GLU A 481 -9.08 -20.71 23.35
C GLU A 481 -9.12 -22.24 23.16
N GLU A 482 -10.08 -22.93 23.74
CA GLU A 482 -10.28 -24.38 23.63
C GLU A 482 -10.56 -24.83 22.17
N GLU A 483 -11.34 -24.07 21.41
CA GLU A 483 -11.61 -24.35 19.99
C GLU A 483 -10.41 -24.06 19.09
N VAL A 484 -9.62 -23.04 19.42
CA VAL A 484 -8.39 -22.69 18.68
C VAL A 484 -7.36 -23.80 18.81
N PHE A 485 -7.23 -24.42 19.98
CA PHE A 485 -6.34 -25.57 20.23
C PHE A 485 -6.77 -26.82 19.43
N ALA A 486 -8.05 -27.08 19.29
CA ALA A 486 -8.55 -28.20 18.48
C ALA A 486 -8.29 -27.98 16.98
N TYR A 487 -8.46 -26.77 16.48
CA TYR A 487 -8.20 -26.40 15.08
C TYR A 487 -6.71 -26.54 14.71
N SER A 488 -5.81 -26.16 15.61
CA SER A 488 -4.35 -26.25 15.37
C SER A 488 -3.83 -27.69 15.29
N LYS A 489 -4.53 -28.66 15.90
CA LYS A 489 -4.19 -30.10 15.82
C LYS A 489 -4.65 -30.77 14.54
N LEU A 490 -5.75 -30.30 13.94
CA LEU A 490 -6.32 -30.86 12.70
C LEU A 490 -5.53 -30.45 11.44
N HIS A 491 -4.79 -29.37 11.48
CA HIS A 491 -4.08 -28.79 10.31
C HIS A 491 -2.54 -28.94 10.39
N LYS A 492 -2.04 -29.84 11.24
CA LYS A 492 -0.62 -30.25 11.33
C LYS A 492 -0.31 -31.55 10.59
N LYS A 493 -1.15 -31.98 9.66
CA LYS A 493 -0.88 -33.14 8.79
C LYS A 493 -0.63 -32.71 7.37
#